data_e9fabfbd2bc3448a1faa9f1694bbb2af
#
_entry.id   e9fabfbd2bc3448a1faa9f1694bbb2af
#
_cell.length_a   1.000
_cell.length_b   1.000
_cell.length_c   1.000
_cell.angle_alpha   90.00
_cell.angle_beta   90.00
_cell.angle_gamma   90.00
#
_symmetry.space_group_name_H-M   'P 1'
#
loop_
_entity.id
_entity.type
_entity.pdbx_description
1 polymer ?
#
loop_
_entity_poly.entity_id
_entity_poly.type
_entity_poly.pdbx_seq_one_letter_code
_entity_poly.pdbx_strand_id
1 'polypeptide(L)'
;MTPIRRSPAGYRLYGAEAAARLELVRTLRDLGLDLATIRKVVDRELSLPEVAAAHADALAVQIRTLRLRRAVLAAVADRGATSEEMDLMHKLAKLSGEERRTLIGDFLDAVLGGSAADPVFAGIRRSMTPELPDNPGTEQLQAWVELAELSQDPGFRAALGRTVQQHTYGLAEGGPSGPPRPDPVAVVRDRVAPALAAGIEPVSARAEPTVAELTARCADAVGSPDDPDFRRRLVARLESANDPRRQRYLELLAVVNGWTPPDDPAPAIDWTLRALRARLPEDRQ
;
A
#
# COMPACT_ATOMS: atom_id res chain seq x y z
N MET A 1 17.30 10.00 -52.33
CA MET A 1 16.99 8.82 -53.13
C MET A 1 17.09 9.19 -54.61
N THR A 2 17.94 8.52 -55.39
CA THR A 2 18.13 8.78 -56.82
C THR A 2 17.27 7.79 -57.63
N PRO A 3 16.41 8.21 -58.60
CA PRO A 3 15.66 7.30 -59.40
C PRO A 3 16.53 6.52 -60.34
N ILE A 4 16.25 5.22 -60.55
CA ILE A 4 17.02 4.36 -61.48
C ILE A 4 16.76 4.74 -62.94
N ARG A 5 15.49 5.08 -63.27
CA ARG A 5 15.09 5.52 -64.61
C ARG A 5 13.76 6.29 -64.53
N ARG A 6 13.33 6.88 -65.67
CA ARG A 6 11.97 7.39 -65.83
C ARG A 6 11.16 6.46 -66.73
N SER A 7 9.86 6.36 -66.44
CA SER A 7 8.93 5.65 -67.35
C SER A 7 8.73 6.47 -68.63
N PRO A 8 8.17 5.88 -69.70
CA PRO A 8 7.79 6.61 -70.94
C PRO A 8 6.80 7.76 -70.63
N ALA A 9 6.01 7.65 -69.59
CA ALA A 9 5.08 8.68 -69.09
C ALA A 9 5.69 9.69 -68.12
N GLY A 10 7.04 9.72 -67.99
CA GLY A 10 7.77 10.72 -67.16
C GLY A 10 7.87 10.41 -65.67
N TYR A 11 7.27 9.32 -65.19
CA TYR A 11 7.32 8.95 -63.76
C TYR A 11 8.73 8.46 -63.36
N ARG A 12 9.14 8.83 -62.12
CA ARG A 12 10.40 8.36 -61.55
C ARG A 12 10.25 6.92 -61.06
N LEU A 13 11.07 6.02 -61.54
CA LEU A 13 11.11 4.63 -61.15
C LEU A 13 12.26 4.41 -60.15
N TYR A 14 11.96 3.78 -59.01
CA TYR A 14 12.91 3.49 -57.94
C TYR A 14 13.10 1.98 -57.86
N GLY A 15 14.31 1.53 -57.54
CA GLY A 15 14.63 0.13 -57.36
C GLY A 15 14.17 -0.42 -56.01
N ALA A 16 14.27 -1.74 -55.85
CA ALA A 16 13.89 -2.45 -54.63
C ALA A 16 14.59 -1.93 -53.38
N GLU A 17 15.87 -1.53 -53.49
CA GLU A 17 16.63 -0.96 -52.39
C GLU A 17 16.06 0.39 -51.95
N ALA A 18 15.64 1.24 -52.87
CA ALA A 18 15.00 2.50 -52.54
C ALA A 18 13.61 2.33 -51.92
N ALA A 19 12.88 1.30 -52.35
CA ALA A 19 11.59 0.92 -51.74
C ALA A 19 11.77 0.43 -50.29
N ALA A 20 12.71 -0.49 -50.07
CA ALA A 20 13.05 -0.97 -48.72
C ALA A 20 13.51 0.18 -47.77
N ARG A 21 14.29 1.12 -48.30
CA ARG A 21 14.75 2.30 -47.55
C ARG A 21 13.58 3.24 -47.20
N LEU A 22 12.60 3.39 -48.09
CA LEU A 22 11.39 4.16 -47.84
C LEU A 22 10.51 3.49 -46.76
N GLU A 23 10.38 2.18 -46.84
CA GLU A 23 9.61 1.39 -45.88
C GLU A 23 10.25 1.49 -44.47
N LEU A 24 11.57 1.38 -44.37
CA LEU A 24 12.28 1.60 -43.11
C LEU A 24 12.01 3.01 -42.52
N VAL A 25 12.10 4.05 -43.36
CA VAL A 25 11.80 5.43 -42.94
C VAL A 25 10.38 5.56 -42.42
N ARG A 26 9.41 4.90 -43.08
CA ARG A 26 8.01 4.92 -42.69
C ARG A 26 7.82 4.24 -41.34
N THR A 27 8.37 3.04 -41.19
CA THR A 27 8.28 2.28 -39.93
C THR A 27 8.88 3.05 -38.76
N LEU A 28 10.07 3.64 -38.92
CA LEU A 28 10.71 4.41 -37.84
C LEU A 28 9.90 5.66 -37.49
N ARG A 29 9.27 6.30 -38.47
CA ARG A 29 8.39 7.45 -38.22
C ARG A 29 7.11 7.07 -37.49
N ASP A 30 6.50 5.95 -37.88
CA ASP A 30 5.29 5.42 -37.24
C ASP A 30 5.58 5.02 -35.78
N LEU A 31 6.81 4.61 -35.48
CA LEU A 31 7.31 4.37 -34.12
C LEU A 31 7.64 5.66 -33.34
N GLY A 32 7.51 6.85 -33.96
CA GLY A 32 7.67 8.14 -33.30
C GLY A 32 9.08 8.73 -33.33
N LEU A 33 10.02 8.17 -34.10
CA LEU A 33 11.34 8.76 -34.26
C LEU A 33 11.26 10.07 -35.09
N ASP A 34 12.08 11.05 -34.73
CA ASP A 34 12.20 12.29 -35.48
C ASP A 34 12.98 12.09 -36.80
N LEU A 35 12.74 12.95 -37.78
CA LEU A 35 13.31 12.86 -39.10
C LEU A 35 14.84 13.01 -39.12
N ALA A 36 15.43 13.75 -38.18
CA ALA A 36 16.86 13.93 -38.11
C ALA A 36 17.57 12.64 -37.66
N THR A 37 17.01 11.97 -36.65
CA THR A 37 17.48 10.68 -36.19
C THR A 37 17.29 9.60 -37.26
N ILE A 38 16.11 9.55 -37.90
CA ILE A 38 15.85 8.61 -39.01
C ILE A 38 16.87 8.78 -40.13
N ARG A 39 17.21 10.01 -40.49
CA ARG A 39 18.20 10.28 -41.52
C ARG A 39 19.56 9.70 -41.17
N LYS A 40 20.04 9.91 -39.95
CA LYS A 40 21.34 9.37 -39.46
C LYS A 40 21.35 7.83 -39.49
N VAL A 41 20.24 7.18 -39.13
CA VAL A 41 20.11 5.71 -39.23
C VAL A 41 20.19 5.25 -40.68
N VAL A 42 19.45 5.90 -41.56
CA VAL A 42 19.41 5.55 -42.99
C VAL A 42 20.75 5.80 -43.67
N ASP A 43 21.48 6.82 -43.26
CA ASP A 43 22.82 7.14 -43.77
C ASP A 43 23.93 6.34 -43.05
N ARG A 44 23.58 5.44 -42.13
CA ARG A 44 24.46 4.56 -41.35
C ARG A 44 25.44 5.32 -40.44
N GLU A 45 25.09 6.52 -40.05
CA GLU A 45 25.84 7.31 -39.07
C GLU A 45 25.51 6.85 -37.63
N LEU A 46 24.31 6.32 -37.42
CA LEU A 46 23.85 5.72 -36.16
C LEU A 46 23.41 4.26 -36.37
N SER A 47 23.67 3.43 -35.38
CA SER A 47 23.22 2.05 -35.33
C SER A 47 21.71 1.99 -35.06
N LEU A 48 20.95 1.25 -35.88
CA LEU A 48 19.52 1.06 -35.65
C LEU A 48 19.20 0.41 -34.30
N PRO A 49 19.91 -0.62 -33.83
CA PRO A 49 19.68 -1.20 -32.50
C PRO A 49 19.87 -0.20 -31.36
N GLU A 50 20.93 0.63 -31.42
CA GLU A 50 21.19 1.63 -30.38
C GLU A 50 20.12 2.71 -30.34
N VAL A 51 19.70 3.21 -31.50
CA VAL A 51 18.62 4.20 -31.60
C VAL A 51 17.28 3.59 -31.13
N ALA A 52 16.99 2.36 -31.49
CA ALA A 52 15.79 1.66 -31.06
C ALA A 52 15.77 1.46 -29.52
N ALA A 53 16.89 1.06 -28.92
CA ALA A 53 17.02 0.92 -27.48
C ALA A 53 16.81 2.26 -26.76
N ALA A 54 17.52 3.30 -27.18
CA ALA A 54 17.39 4.64 -26.60
C ALA A 54 15.96 5.21 -26.72
N HIS A 55 15.28 4.96 -27.86
CA HIS A 55 13.91 5.40 -28.05
C HIS A 55 12.92 4.59 -27.19
N ALA A 56 13.13 3.29 -27.04
CA ALA A 56 12.34 2.45 -26.16
C ALA A 56 12.45 2.90 -24.70
N ASP A 57 13.67 3.25 -24.23
CA ASP A 57 13.92 3.80 -22.89
C ASP A 57 13.21 5.14 -22.70
N ALA A 58 13.27 6.04 -23.70
CA ALA A 58 12.56 7.32 -23.66
C ALA A 58 11.04 7.14 -23.58
N LEU A 59 10.48 6.17 -24.34
CA LEU A 59 9.06 5.82 -24.27
C LEU A 59 8.69 5.23 -22.89
N ALA A 60 9.54 4.41 -22.30
CA ALA A 60 9.31 3.89 -20.95
C ALA A 60 9.20 5.00 -19.90
N VAL A 61 10.06 6.04 -19.99
CA VAL A 61 9.97 7.24 -19.14
C VAL A 61 8.67 8.01 -19.39
N GLN A 62 8.27 8.20 -20.65
CA GLN A 62 7.02 8.88 -20.98
C GLN A 62 5.80 8.12 -20.46
N ILE A 63 5.75 6.81 -20.63
CA ILE A 63 4.67 5.94 -20.12
C ILE A 63 4.57 6.08 -18.60
N ARG A 64 5.70 6.04 -17.89
CA ARG A 64 5.75 6.24 -16.42
C ARG A 64 5.16 7.59 -16.04
N THR A 65 5.56 8.65 -16.72
CA THR A 65 5.06 10.01 -16.47
C THR A 65 3.56 10.13 -16.74
N LEU A 66 3.05 9.55 -17.83
CA LEU A 66 1.63 9.58 -18.18
C LEU A 66 0.78 8.76 -17.19
N ARG A 67 1.26 7.60 -16.76
CA ARG A 67 0.59 6.79 -15.73
C ARG A 67 0.46 7.56 -14.41
N LEU A 68 1.54 8.20 -13.99
CA LEU A 68 1.56 9.06 -12.80
C LEU A 68 0.53 10.20 -12.90
N ARG A 69 0.52 10.95 -14.00
CA ARG A 69 -0.44 12.02 -14.22
C ARG A 69 -1.88 11.50 -14.19
N ARG A 70 -2.13 10.36 -14.85
CA ARG A 70 -3.44 9.72 -14.86
C ARG A 70 -3.88 9.30 -13.45
N ALA A 71 -2.98 8.71 -12.64
CA ALA A 71 -3.30 8.29 -11.28
C ALA A 71 -3.70 9.48 -10.40
N VAL A 72 -2.95 10.59 -10.45
CA VAL A 72 -3.28 11.82 -9.72
C VAL A 72 -4.64 12.37 -10.16
N LEU A 73 -4.87 12.51 -11.47
CA LEU A 73 -6.13 13.03 -11.99
C LEU A 73 -7.34 12.14 -11.63
N ALA A 74 -7.17 10.81 -11.65
CA ALA A 74 -8.21 9.88 -11.23
C ALA A 74 -8.52 10.05 -9.74
N ALA A 75 -7.50 10.12 -8.88
CA ALA A 75 -7.68 10.32 -7.44
C ALA A 75 -8.39 11.67 -7.13
N VAL A 76 -8.05 12.74 -7.86
CA VAL A 76 -8.72 14.04 -7.74
C VAL A 76 -10.19 13.94 -8.16
N ALA A 77 -10.49 13.24 -9.25
CA ALA A 77 -11.86 13.07 -9.73
C ALA A 77 -12.73 12.26 -8.76
N ASP A 78 -12.17 11.20 -8.18
CA ASP A 78 -12.89 10.30 -7.27
C ASP A 78 -13.17 10.96 -5.90
N ARG A 79 -12.23 11.78 -5.39
CA ARG A 79 -12.32 12.39 -4.06
C ARG A 79 -12.90 13.80 -4.04
N GLY A 80 -13.00 14.47 -5.18
CA GLY A 80 -13.36 15.88 -5.23
C GLY A 80 -12.33 16.78 -4.56
N ALA A 81 -11.05 16.46 -4.72
CA ALA A 81 -9.93 17.08 -4.02
C ALA A 81 -9.76 18.58 -4.38
N THR A 82 -9.29 19.37 -3.41
CA THR A 82 -8.89 20.77 -3.59
C THR A 82 -7.61 20.90 -4.41
N SER A 83 -7.27 22.12 -4.83
CA SER A 83 -6.00 22.38 -5.53
C SER A 83 -4.77 22.03 -4.68
N GLU A 84 -4.83 22.26 -3.38
CA GLU A 84 -3.74 21.98 -2.44
C GLU A 84 -3.53 20.48 -2.28
N GLU A 85 -4.61 19.70 -2.14
CA GLU A 85 -4.59 18.25 -2.10
C GLU A 85 -4.06 17.65 -3.41
N MET A 86 -4.46 18.22 -4.57
CA MET A 86 -3.94 17.81 -5.87
C MET A 86 -2.42 18.02 -5.97
N ASP A 87 -1.91 19.16 -5.50
CA ASP A 87 -0.48 19.44 -5.48
C ASP A 87 0.29 18.47 -4.58
N LEU A 88 -0.27 18.13 -3.42
CA LEU A 88 0.31 17.13 -2.51
C LEU A 88 0.36 15.75 -3.17
N MET A 89 -0.75 15.28 -3.73
CA MET A 89 -0.83 14.01 -4.46
C MET A 89 0.22 13.95 -5.57
N HIS A 90 0.37 15.04 -6.33
CA HIS A 90 1.35 15.10 -7.41
C HIS A 90 2.80 15.03 -6.92
N LYS A 91 3.12 15.69 -5.79
CA LYS A 91 4.43 15.61 -5.15
C LYS A 91 4.74 14.19 -4.67
N LEU A 92 3.80 13.58 -3.93
CA LEU A 92 3.96 12.22 -3.41
C LEU A 92 4.12 11.17 -4.52
N ALA A 93 3.37 11.33 -5.61
CA ALA A 93 3.49 10.45 -6.76
C ALA A 93 4.84 10.56 -7.48
N LYS A 94 5.52 11.71 -7.40
CA LYS A 94 6.83 11.96 -8.04
C LYS A 94 8.03 11.48 -7.23
N LEU A 95 7.86 11.12 -5.97
CA LEU A 95 8.97 10.70 -5.12
C LEU A 95 9.76 9.56 -5.76
N SER A 96 11.07 9.65 -5.69
CA SER A 96 12.00 8.56 -6.03
C SER A 96 11.86 7.38 -5.06
N GLY A 97 12.42 6.23 -5.40
CA GLY A 97 12.42 5.07 -4.51
C GLY A 97 13.10 5.34 -3.16
N GLU A 98 14.14 6.18 -3.15
CA GLU A 98 14.84 6.57 -1.92
C GLU A 98 14.01 7.52 -1.06
N GLU A 99 13.43 8.56 -1.66
CA GLU A 99 12.53 9.49 -0.95
C GLU A 99 11.30 8.79 -0.37
N ARG A 100 10.73 7.82 -1.11
CA ARG A 100 9.64 6.98 -0.60
C ARG A 100 10.05 6.18 0.63
N ARG A 101 11.23 5.54 0.59
CA ARG A 101 11.76 4.79 1.75
C ARG A 101 12.03 5.69 2.94
N THR A 102 12.56 6.88 2.72
CA THR A 102 12.79 7.87 3.79
C THR A 102 11.48 8.29 4.43
N LEU A 103 10.46 8.67 3.63
CA LEU A 103 9.16 9.08 4.14
C LEU A 103 8.50 8.00 5.02
N ILE A 104 8.49 6.75 4.55
CA ILE A 104 7.94 5.63 5.32
C ILE A 104 8.83 5.26 6.49
N GLY A 105 10.16 5.34 6.34
CA GLY A 105 11.11 5.14 7.43
C GLY A 105 10.84 6.09 8.59
N ASP A 106 10.73 7.39 8.32
CA ASP A 106 10.43 8.43 9.30
C ASP A 106 9.07 8.19 10.00
N PHE A 107 8.07 7.75 9.23
CA PHE A 107 6.77 7.36 9.80
C PHE A 107 6.91 6.18 10.75
N LEU A 108 7.55 5.09 10.33
CA LEU A 108 7.71 3.89 11.14
C LEU A 108 8.59 4.16 12.37
N ASP A 109 9.63 4.98 12.26
CA ASP A 109 10.48 5.38 13.37
C ASP A 109 9.69 6.21 14.41
N ALA A 110 8.84 7.11 13.96
CA ALA A 110 7.96 7.87 14.84
C ALA A 110 6.92 7.00 15.57
N VAL A 111 6.41 5.96 14.91
CA VAL A 111 5.41 5.03 15.46
C VAL A 111 6.04 4.00 16.40
N LEU A 112 7.16 3.41 16.00
CA LEU A 112 7.84 2.34 16.76
C LEU A 112 8.71 2.90 17.91
N GLY A 113 9.06 4.18 17.86
CA GLY A 113 9.87 4.87 18.87
C GLY A 113 11.25 4.22 19.05
N GLY A 114 11.79 4.27 20.26
CA GLY A 114 13.10 3.70 20.61
C GLY A 114 13.19 2.17 20.50
N SER A 115 12.09 1.49 20.23
CA SER A 115 12.02 0.03 20.02
C SER A 115 12.52 -0.42 18.64
N ALA A 116 12.87 0.52 17.76
CA ALA A 116 13.33 0.20 16.40
C ALA A 116 14.58 -0.70 16.33
N ALA A 117 15.38 -0.76 17.40
CA ALA A 117 16.55 -1.62 17.52
C ALA A 117 16.21 -3.08 17.93
N ASP A 118 14.99 -3.37 18.36
CA ASP A 118 14.56 -4.71 18.74
C ASP A 118 14.31 -5.57 17.48
N PRO A 119 14.87 -6.79 17.40
CA PRO A 119 14.65 -7.72 16.28
C PRO A 119 13.18 -8.00 15.97
N VAL A 120 12.30 -8.00 16.97
CA VAL A 120 10.85 -8.18 16.79
C VAL A 120 10.28 -7.05 15.93
N PHE A 121 10.68 -5.80 16.21
CA PHE A 121 10.22 -4.64 15.45
C PHE A 121 10.85 -4.54 14.05
N ALA A 122 12.03 -5.11 13.84
CA ALA A 122 12.64 -5.20 12.51
C ALA A 122 11.76 -6.01 11.53
N GLY A 123 11.11 -7.08 12.00
CA GLY A 123 10.14 -7.86 11.22
C GLY A 123 8.89 -7.02 10.88
N ILE A 124 8.31 -6.36 11.88
CA ILE A 124 7.13 -5.48 11.71
C ILE A 124 7.47 -4.36 10.74
N ARG A 125 8.61 -3.68 10.91
CA ARG A 125 9.06 -2.60 10.02
C ARG A 125 9.12 -3.08 8.56
N ARG A 126 9.71 -4.24 8.31
CA ARG A 126 9.80 -4.80 6.96
C ARG A 126 8.42 -5.12 6.38
N SER A 127 7.52 -5.72 7.17
CA SER A 127 6.16 -6.04 6.73
C SER A 127 5.27 -4.82 6.51
N MET A 128 5.60 -3.67 7.10
CA MET A 128 4.87 -2.41 6.95
C MET A 128 5.48 -1.46 5.91
N THR A 129 6.58 -1.83 5.28
CA THR A 129 7.23 -0.99 4.25
C THR A 129 6.67 -1.30 2.88
N PRO A 130 6.11 -0.31 2.16
CA PRO A 130 5.62 -0.49 0.80
C PRO A 130 6.79 -0.57 -0.20
N GLU A 131 6.72 -1.56 -1.09
CA GLU A 131 7.68 -1.76 -2.17
C GLU A 131 6.99 -1.52 -3.52
N LEU A 132 6.89 -0.26 -3.92
CA LEU A 132 6.32 0.10 -5.20
C LEU A 132 7.27 -0.33 -6.33
N PRO A 133 6.82 -1.14 -7.30
CA PRO A 133 7.67 -1.60 -8.40
C PRO A 133 8.11 -0.42 -9.30
N ASP A 134 9.17 -0.64 -10.08
CA ASP A 134 9.70 0.39 -11.02
C ASP A 134 8.68 0.82 -12.08
N ASN A 135 7.78 -0.08 -12.46
CA ASN A 135 6.71 0.19 -13.42
C ASN A 135 5.33 -0.08 -12.79
N PRO A 136 4.88 0.74 -11.84
CA PRO A 136 3.65 0.51 -11.10
C PRO A 136 2.42 0.71 -11.98
N GLY A 137 1.38 -0.09 -11.73
CA GLY A 137 0.04 0.14 -12.29
C GLY A 137 -0.62 1.40 -11.72
N THR A 138 -1.71 1.85 -12.34
CA THR A 138 -2.45 3.03 -11.87
C THR A 138 -2.98 2.84 -10.46
N GLU A 139 -3.55 1.68 -10.15
CA GLU A 139 -4.07 1.33 -8.83
C GLU A 139 -2.97 1.35 -7.75
N GLN A 140 -1.79 0.79 -8.04
CA GLN A 140 -0.65 0.83 -7.13
C GLN A 140 -0.15 2.25 -6.87
N LEU A 141 -0.16 3.13 -7.88
CA LEU A 141 0.19 4.55 -7.72
C LEU A 141 -0.83 5.29 -6.86
N GLN A 142 -2.12 5.04 -7.06
CA GLN A 142 -3.18 5.63 -6.23
C GLN A 142 -3.07 5.16 -4.78
N ALA A 143 -2.88 3.86 -4.58
CA ALA A 143 -2.69 3.28 -3.25
C ALA A 143 -1.42 3.83 -2.56
N TRP A 144 -0.32 4.01 -3.30
CA TRP A 144 0.89 4.65 -2.78
C TRP A 144 0.64 6.08 -2.31
N VAL A 145 -0.03 6.90 -3.11
CA VAL A 145 -0.30 8.30 -2.76
C VAL A 145 -1.13 8.37 -1.49
N GLU A 146 -2.22 7.61 -1.41
CA GLU A 146 -3.09 7.57 -0.22
C GLU A 146 -2.35 7.04 1.02
N LEU A 147 -1.52 6.01 0.87
CA LEU A 147 -0.68 5.49 1.95
C LEU A 147 0.32 6.52 2.45
N ALA A 148 0.95 7.27 1.54
CA ALA A 148 1.90 8.32 1.88
C ALA A 148 1.21 9.52 2.57
N GLU A 149 0.01 9.90 2.14
CA GLU A 149 -0.81 10.91 2.82
C GLU A 149 -1.15 10.47 4.24
N LEU A 150 -1.63 9.23 4.38
CA LEU A 150 -1.98 8.65 5.68
C LEU A 150 -0.75 8.56 6.61
N SER A 151 0.42 8.23 6.06
CA SER A 151 1.67 8.20 6.82
C SER A 151 2.11 9.57 7.34
N GLN A 152 1.63 10.66 6.75
CA GLN A 152 1.91 12.03 7.18
C GLN A 152 0.86 12.59 8.14
N ASP A 153 -0.30 11.93 8.30
CA ASP A 153 -1.34 12.34 9.24
C ASP A 153 -0.84 12.24 10.69
N PRO A 154 -0.73 13.37 11.44
CA PRO A 154 -0.23 13.34 12.80
C PRO A 154 -1.17 12.60 13.76
N GLY A 155 -2.48 12.63 13.50
CA GLY A 155 -3.47 11.90 14.28
C GLY A 155 -3.34 10.39 14.13
N PHE A 156 -3.09 9.91 12.91
CA PHE A 156 -2.83 8.51 12.65
C PHE A 156 -1.50 8.04 13.27
N ARG A 157 -0.42 8.81 13.11
CA ARG A 157 0.87 8.54 13.74
C ARG A 157 0.73 8.39 15.26
N ALA A 158 0.04 9.32 15.91
CA ALA A 158 -0.19 9.28 17.35
C ALA A 158 -1.04 8.07 17.78
N ALA A 159 -2.10 7.74 17.03
CA ALA A 159 -2.96 6.60 17.32
C ALA A 159 -2.20 5.27 17.21
N LEU A 160 -1.45 5.08 16.12
CA LEU A 160 -0.67 3.88 15.91
C LEU A 160 0.48 3.75 16.92
N GLY A 161 1.15 4.86 17.27
CA GLY A 161 2.19 4.89 18.30
C GLY A 161 1.67 4.47 19.68
N ARG A 162 0.47 4.91 20.07
CA ARG A 162 -0.17 4.44 21.32
C ARG A 162 -0.44 2.93 21.30
N THR A 163 -0.91 2.40 20.17
CA THR A 163 -1.16 0.95 20.01
C THR A 163 0.14 0.16 20.16
N VAL A 164 1.24 0.62 19.54
CA VAL A 164 2.56 0.00 19.67
C VAL A 164 3.06 0.06 21.11
N GLN A 165 2.98 1.21 21.77
CA GLN A 165 3.39 1.36 23.17
C GLN A 165 2.60 0.42 24.09
N GLN A 166 1.30 0.33 23.97
CA GLN A 166 0.46 -0.61 24.73
C GLN A 166 0.87 -2.06 24.53
N HIS A 167 1.28 -2.41 23.31
CA HIS A 167 1.80 -3.76 23.00
C HIS A 167 3.15 -4.00 23.67
N THR A 168 4.05 -3.01 23.62
CA THR A 168 5.40 -3.07 24.22
C THR A 168 5.36 -3.17 25.74
N TYR A 169 4.50 -2.39 26.41
CA TYR A 169 4.33 -2.49 27.86
C TYR A 169 3.83 -3.87 28.28
N GLY A 170 2.92 -4.47 27.54
CA GLY A 170 2.46 -5.85 27.79
C GLY A 170 3.56 -6.90 27.60
N LEU A 171 4.57 -6.66 26.76
CA LEU A 171 5.73 -7.53 26.59
C LEU A 171 6.75 -7.36 27.73
N ALA A 172 6.96 -6.14 28.21
CA ALA A 172 7.92 -5.84 29.28
C ALA A 172 7.54 -6.46 30.63
N GLU A 173 6.24 -6.55 30.94
CA GLU A 173 5.74 -7.21 32.17
C GLU A 173 5.93 -8.72 32.18
N GLY A 174 6.23 -9.36 31.03
CA GLY A 174 6.38 -10.82 30.87
C GLY A 174 7.80 -11.37 30.95
N GLY A 175 8.82 -10.52 31.01
CA GLY A 175 10.23 -10.93 30.97
C GLY A 175 10.74 -11.39 29.60
N PRO A 176 12.07 -11.36 29.35
CA PRO A 176 12.65 -11.58 28.02
C PRO A 176 12.65 -13.04 27.51
N SER A 177 12.14 -14.00 28.27
CA SER A 177 12.25 -15.45 27.99
C SER A 177 10.93 -16.18 27.88
N GLY A 178 9.80 -15.48 27.81
CA GLY A 178 8.48 -16.13 27.64
C GLY A 178 8.15 -16.40 26.16
N PRO A 179 7.27 -17.40 25.87
CA PRO A 179 6.75 -17.58 24.51
C PRO A 179 6.02 -16.30 24.04
N PRO A 180 6.03 -16.03 22.71
CA PRO A 180 5.33 -14.86 22.16
C PRO A 180 3.85 -14.89 22.57
N ARG A 181 3.40 -13.81 23.20
CA ARG A 181 2.00 -13.70 23.64
C ARG A 181 1.12 -13.50 22.40
N PRO A 182 -0.01 -14.20 22.30
CA PRO A 182 -0.93 -14.00 21.19
C PRO A 182 -1.47 -12.55 21.18
N ASP A 183 -1.55 -11.96 20.00
CA ASP A 183 -2.19 -10.66 19.80
C ASP A 183 -3.67 -10.78 20.17
N PRO A 184 -4.21 -9.97 21.10
CA PRO A 184 -5.63 -9.98 21.44
C PRO A 184 -6.56 -9.79 20.23
N VAL A 185 -6.15 -9.01 19.23
CA VAL A 185 -6.94 -8.84 18.00
C VAL A 185 -7.05 -10.15 17.23
N ALA A 186 -5.96 -10.92 17.14
CA ALA A 186 -5.98 -12.23 16.50
C ALA A 186 -6.87 -13.22 17.28
N VAL A 187 -6.75 -13.23 18.62
CA VAL A 187 -7.62 -14.05 19.48
C VAL A 187 -9.09 -13.70 19.30
N VAL A 188 -9.43 -12.41 19.28
CA VAL A 188 -10.80 -11.91 19.06
C VAL A 188 -11.31 -12.37 17.71
N ARG A 189 -10.56 -12.14 16.63
CA ARG A 189 -10.95 -12.54 15.27
C ARG A 189 -11.27 -14.03 15.20
N ASP A 190 -10.35 -14.86 15.69
CA ASP A 190 -10.46 -16.32 15.55
C ASP A 190 -11.59 -16.90 16.42
N ARG A 191 -11.86 -16.33 17.62
CA ARG A 191 -12.89 -16.81 18.53
C ARG A 191 -14.28 -16.29 18.23
N VAL A 192 -14.38 -15.10 17.66
CA VAL A 192 -15.67 -14.47 17.35
C VAL A 192 -16.18 -14.84 15.96
N ALA A 193 -15.30 -15.26 15.04
CA ALA A 193 -15.70 -15.63 13.68
C ALA A 193 -16.86 -16.65 13.62
N PRO A 194 -16.90 -17.73 14.43
CA PRO A 194 -18.06 -18.65 14.44
C PRO A 194 -19.34 -18.00 14.92
N ALA A 195 -19.26 -17.10 15.91
CA ALA A 195 -20.44 -16.39 16.44
C ALA A 195 -21.01 -15.41 15.42
N LEU A 196 -20.15 -14.69 14.70
CA LEU A 196 -20.53 -13.82 13.57
C LEU A 196 -21.19 -14.62 12.46
N ALA A 197 -20.60 -15.74 12.05
CA ALA A 197 -21.15 -16.62 11.01
C ALA A 197 -22.53 -17.21 11.41
N ALA A 198 -22.73 -17.47 12.69
CA ALA A 198 -24.01 -17.97 13.23
C ALA A 198 -25.03 -16.85 13.52
N GLY A 199 -24.71 -15.58 13.25
CA GLY A 199 -25.57 -14.43 13.53
C GLY A 199 -25.92 -14.28 15.02
N ILE A 200 -24.97 -14.61 15.92
CA ILE A 200 -25.18 -14.48 17.36
C ILE A 200 -25.03 -13.01 17.75
N GLU A 201 -26.16 -12.45 18.29
CA GLU A 201 -26.13 -11.07 18.80
C GLU A 201 -25.22 -10.96 20.03
N PRO A 202 -24.29 -9.96 20.08
CA PRO A 202 -23.28 -9.85 21.13
C PRO A 202 -23.84 -9.66 22.54
N VAL A 203 -25.00 -9.04 22.66
CA VAL A 203 -25.69 -8.80 23.97
C VAL A 203 -26.58 -9.95 24.43
N SER A 204 -26.79 -10.96 23.57
CA SER A 204 -27.64 -12.10 23.90
C SER A 204 -26.99 -13.08 24.87
N ALA A 205 -27.81 -13.89 25.59
CA ALA A 205 -27.30 -14.98 26.42
C ALA A 205 -26.55 -16.05 25.60
N ARG A 206 -26.82 -16.18 24.30
CA ARG A 206 -26.12 -17.11 23.39
C ARG A 206 -24.66 -16.72 23.16
N ALA A 207 -24.31 -15.47 23.40
CA ALA A 207 -22.92 -14.97 23.27
C ALA A 207 -22.03 -15.33 24.48
N GLU A 208 -22.62 -15.72 25.62
CA GLU A 208 -21.90 -15.95 26.88
C GLU A 208 -20.74 -16.95 26.76
N PRO A 209 -20.90 -18.14 26.14
CA PRO A 209 -19.79 -19.08 26.01
C PRO A 209 -18.61 -18.48 25.21
N THR A 210 -18.91 -17.76 24.12
CA THR A 210 -17.91 -17.11 23.28
C THR A 210 -17.14 -16.02 24.05
N VAL A 211 -17.87 -15.20 24.82
CA VAL A 211 -17.28 -14.13 25.64
C VAL A 211 -16.39 -14.71 26.74
N ALA A 212 -16.88 -15.72 27.47
CA ALA A 212 -16.14 -16.36 28.55
C ALA A 212 -14.84 -17.02 28.04
N GLU A 213 -14.91 -17.75 26.92
CA GLU A 213 -13.72 -18.36 26.32
C GLU A 213 -12.71 -17.30 25.84
N LEU A 214 -13.19 -16.23 25.18
CA LEU A 214 -12.36 -15.14 24.67
C LEU A 214 -11.65 -14.41 25.81
N THR A 215 -12.37 -14.01 26.88
CA THR A 215 -11.81 -13.27 28.00
C THR A 215 -10.83 -14.13 28.79
N ALA A 216 -11.14 -15.41 29.03
CA ALA A 216 -10.22 -16.34 29.68
C ALA A 216 -8.91 -16.46 28.90
N ARG A 217 -8.95 -16.67 27.57
CA ARG A 217 -7.73 -16.76 26.75
C ARG A 217 -6.92 -15.48 26.70
N CYS A 218 -7.60 -14.33 26.65
CA CYS A 218 -6.89 -13.04 26.70
C CYS A 218 -6.26 -12.80 28.09
N ALA A 219 -6.93 -13.21 29.17
CA ALA A 219 -6.43 -13.10 30.53
C ALA A 219 -5.21 -14.03 30.75
N ASP A 220 -5.31 -15.28 30.33
CA ASP A 220 -4.22 -16.26 30.38
C ASP A 220 -2.98 -15.78 29.61
N ALA A 221 -3.19 -15.18 28.44
CA ALA A 221 -2.10 -14.67 27.60
C ALA A 221 -1.29 -13.56 28.28
N VAL A 222 -1.88 -12.79 29.18
CA VAL A 222 -1.20 -11.72 29.94
C VAL A 222 -0.90 -12.09 31.40
N GLY A 223 -1.29 -13.31 31.82
CA GLY A 223 -1.09 -13.77 33.19
C GLY A 223 -1.93 -13.01 34.23
N SER A 224 -3.10 -12.54 33.82
CA SER A 224 -4.05 -11.76 34.67
C SER A 224 -5.32 -12.58 34.93
N PRO A 225 -6.00 -12.39 36.07
CA PRO A 225 -7.34 -12.96 36.26
C PRO A 225 -8.33 -12.30 35.28
N ASP A 226 -9.38 -13.07 34.89
CA ASP A 226 -10.52 -12.51 34.13
C ASP A 226 -11.49 -11.84 35.10
N ASP A 227 -11.16 -10.60 35.46
CA ASP A 227 -11.94 -9.75 36.34
C ASP A 227 -12.48 -8.49 35.60
N PRO A 228 -13.37 -7.71 36.23
CA PRO A 228 -13.91 -6.51 35.58
C PRO A 228 -12.84 -5.49 35.17
N ASP A 229 -11.75 -5.38 35.91
CA ASP A 229 -10.67 -4.44 35.61
C ASP A 229 -9.85 -4.89 34.39
N PHE A 230 -9.58 -6.19 34.28
CA PHE A 230 -9.00 -6.78 33.08
C PHE A 230 -9.91 -6.54 31.87
N ARG A 231 -11.20 -6.80 32.00
CA ARG A 231 -12.16 -6.60 30.90
C ARG A 231 -12.24 -5.15 30.45
N ARG A 232 -12.15 -4.16 31.39
CA ARG A 232 -12.07 -2.73 31.03
C ARG A 232 -10.78 -2.42 30.26
N ARG A 233 -9.64 -2.97 30.70
CA ARG A 233 -8.35 -2.79 29.97
C ARG A 233 -8.41 -3.44 28.59
N LEU A 234 -9.03 -4.61 28.44
CA LEU A 234 -9.24 -5.27 27.17
C LEU A 234 -10.10 -4.42 26.22
N VAL A 235 -11.21 -3.85 26.71
CA VAL A 235 -12.05 -2.91 25.96
C VAL A 235 -11.22 -1.73 25.44
N ALA A 236 -10.49 -1.04 26.30
CA ALA A 236 -9.67 0.11 25.91
C ALA A 236 -8.61 -0.26 24.89
N ARG A 237 -8.01 -1.45 25.01
CA ARG A 237 -7.03 -1.98 24.04
C ARG A 237 -7.65 -2.28 22.69
N LEU A 238 -8.84 -2.90 22.66
CA LEU A 238 -9.56 -3.20 21.43
C LEU A 238 -10.05 -1.93 20.73
N GLU A 239 -10.54 -0.94 21.49
CA GLU A 239 -10.89 0.38 20.95
C GLU A 239 -9.69 1.08 20.30
N SER A 240 -8.53 1.03 20.94
CA SER A 240 -7.31 1.60 20.38
C SER A 240 -6.84 0.86 19.13
N ALA A 241 -7.08 -0.46 19.05
CA ALA A 241 -6.73 -1.28 17.89
C ALA A 241 -7.74 -1.15 16.73
N ASN A 242 -8.96 -0.67 16.98
CA ASN A 242 -10.06 -0.55 16.01
C ASN A 242 -10.06 0.81 15.28
N ASP A 243 -8.87 1.30 14.92
CA ASP A 243 -8.76 2.50 14.09
C ASP A 243 -8.90 2.10 12.61
N PRO A 244 -9.96 2.57 11.90
CA PRO A 244 -10.20 2.22 10.50
C PRO A 244 -9.03 2.64 9.58
N ARG A 245 -8.25 3.65 9.96
CA ARG A 245 -7.07 4.09 9.20
C ARG A 245 -5.96 3.04 9.22
N ARG A 246 -5.85 2.24 10.30
CA ARG A 246 -4.91 1.12 10.38
C ARG A 246 -5.25 0.03 9.36
N GLN A 247 -6.53 -0.36 9.28
CA GLN A 247 -6.99 -1.33 8.28
C GLN A 247 -6.75 -0.78 6.87
N ARG A 248 -7.11 0.47 6.64
CA ARG A 248 -6.88 1.13 5.35
C ARG A 248 -5.39 1.16 4.96
N TYR A 249 -4.50 1.44 5.89
CA TYR A 249 -3.05 1.39 5.66
C TYR A 249 -2.61 -0.01 5.18
N LEU A 250 -3.09 -1.08 5.83
CA LEU A 250 -2.75 -2.46 5.47
C LEU A 250 -3.31 -2.88 4.11
N GLU A 251 -4.51 -2.44 3.76
CA GLU A 251 -5.10 -2.64 2.43
C GLU A 251 -4.29 -1.95 1.34
N LEU A 252 -3.95 -0.69 1.56
CA LEU A 252 -3.13 0.09 0.61
C LEU A 252 -1.74 -0.52 0.45
N LEU A 253 -1.14 -0.96 1.55
CA LEU A 253 0.14 -1.66 1.54
C LEU A 253 0.07 -2.96 0.71
N ALA A 254 -1.02 -3.73 0.87
CA ALA A 254 -1.24 -4.94 0.09
C ALA A 254 -1.36 -4.64 -1.41
N VAL A 255 -2.11 -3.60 -1.80
CA VAL A 255 -2.22 -3.16 -3.20
C VAL A 255 -0.86 -2.73 -3.76
N VAL A 256 -0.09 -1.92 -3.01
CA VAL A 256 1.24 -1.45 -3.45
C VAL A 256 2.18 -2.62 -3.68
N ASN A 257 2.20 -3.60 -2.78
CA ASN A 257 3.10 -4.75 -2.84
C ASN A 257 2.58 -5.91 -3.69
N GLY A 258 1.34 -5.83 -4.20
CA GLY A 258 0.69 -6.92 -4.94
C GLY A 258 0.37 -8.14 -4.05
N TRP A 259 0.10 -7.91 -2.76
CA TRP A 259 -0.30 -8.95 -1.80
C TRP A 259 -1.82 -9.07 -1.72
N THR A 260 -2.28 -10.19 -1.16
CA THR A 260 -3.69 -10.33 -0.76
C THR A 260 -3.93 -9.44 0.47
N PRO A 261 -4.96 -8.57 0.46
CA PRO A 261 -5.30 -7.78 1.63
C PRO A 261 -5.61 -8.68 2.84
N PRO A 262 -5.20 -8.27 4.05
CA PRO A 262 -5.56 -8.99 5.26
C PRO A 262 -7.06 -8.87 5.53
N ASP A 263 -7.61 -9.90 6.18
CA ASP A 263 -9.00 -9.86 6.65
C ASP A 263 -9.22 -8.67 7.60
N ASP A 264 -10.37 -8.01 7.44
CA ASP A 264 -10.76 -6.91 8.32
C ASP A 264 -11.17 -7.46 9.70
N PRO A 265 -10.45 -7.10 10.78
CA PRO A 265 -10.81 -7.53 12.13
C PRO A 265 -11.95 -6.71 12.76
N ALA A 266 -12.35 -5.58 12.17
CA ALA A 266 -13.29 -4.64 12.75
C ALA A 266 -14.66 -5.29 13.13
N PRO A 267 -15.27 -6.16 12.31
CA PRO A 267 -16.53 -6.81 12.69
C PRO A 267 -16.41 -7.64 13.97
N ALA A 268 -15.28 -8.35 14.16
CA ALA A 268 -15.05 -9.16 15.35
C ALA A 268 -14.74 -8.29 16.57
N ILE A 269 -13.98 -7.22 16.39
CA ILE A 269 -13.68 -6.24 17.44
C ILE A 269 -14.98 -5.55 17.89
N ASP A 270 -15.81 -5.05 16.97
CA ASP A 270 -17.06 -4.36 17.28
C ASP A 270 -18.04 -5.28 18.01
N TRP A 271 -18.16 -6.54 17.55
CA TRP A 271 -18.95 -7.55 18.24
C TRP A 271 -18.47 -7.74 19.69
N THR A 272 -17.15 -7.87 19.87
CA THR A 272 -16.54 -8.07 21.20
C THR A 272 -16.73 -6.87 22.10
N LEU A 273 -16.51 -5.65 21.59
CA LEU A 273 -16.73 -4.41 22.35
C LEU A 273 -18.18 -4.29 22.84
N ARG A 274 -19.16 -4.56 21.98
CA ARG A 274 -20.57 -4.57 22.36
C ARG A 274 -20.88 -5.65 23.41
N ALA A 275 -20.32 -6.85 23.24
CA ALA A 275 -20.51 -7.96 24.16
C ALA A 275 -19.92 -7.70 25.56
N LEU A 276 -18.69 -7.15 25.63
CA LEU A 276 -18.02 -6.84 26.88
C LEU A 276 -18.70 -5.66 27.62
N ARG A 277 -19.01 -4.58 26.89
CA ARG A 277 -19.70 -3.41 27.49
C ARG A 277 -21.05 -3.76 28.12
N ALA A 278 -21.80 -4.64 27.49
CA ALA A 278 -23.08 -5.10 28.04
C ALA A 278 -22.94 -5.94 29.35
N ARG A 279 -21.74 -6.44 29.63
CA ARG A 279 -21.46 -7.31 30.80
C ARG A 279 -20.56 -6.65 31.85
N LEU A 280 -20.04 -5.48 31.56
CA LEU A 280 -19.30 -4.70 32.57
C LEU A 280 -20.30 -4.04 33.52
N PRO A 281 -20.03 -4.05 34.83
CA PRO A 281 -20.85 -3.29 35.79
C PRO A 281 -20.77 -1.80 35.46
N GLU A 282 -21.90 -1.09 35.55
CA GLU A 282 -21.92 0.37 35.45
C GLU A 282 -21.03 0.96 36.54
N ASP A 283 -20.11 1.84 36.15
CA ASP A 283 -19.30 2.59 37.13
C ASP A 283 -20.26 3.40 38.00
N ARG A 284 -20.49 2.97 39.24
CA ARG A 284 -21.15 3.81 40.22
C ARG A 284 -20.25 5.00 40.49
N GLN A 285 -20.67 6.15 39.96
CA GLN A 285 -20.14 7.46 40.36
C GLN A 285 -20.33 7.73 41.82
#